data_c3c587b05b0c42903b0ed00470f4a234
#
_entry.id   c3c587b05b0c42903b0ed00470f4a234
#
_cell.length_a   1.000
_cell.length_b   1.000
_cell.length_c   1.000
_cell.angle_alpha   90.00
_cell.angle_beta   90.00
_cell.angle_gamma   90.00
#
_symmetry.space_group_name_H-M   'P 1'
#
loop_
_entity.id
_entity.type
_entity.pdbx_description
1 polymer ?
#
loop_
_entity_poly.entity_id
_entity_poly.type
_entity_poly.pdbx_seq_one_letter_code
_entity_poly.pdbx_strand_id
1 'polypeptide(L)'
;MRSTFKLLYFVKRNAVKKNGNVPIIARITIDQVVAQFNTKLEINPAHWSVKLGKVSGRTAEAVHINSMLESIRSTVHQHYHALMAQDGYVTAEL
;
A
#
# COMPACT_ATOMS: atom_id res chain seq x y z
N MET A 1 23.72 -0.13 11.35
CA MET A 1 22.53 -1.01 11.35
C MET A 1 21.66 -0.69 10.15
N ARG A 2 21.15 -1.71 9.49
CA ARG A 2 20.34 -1.54 8.29
C ARG A 2 18.86 -1.56 8.65
N SER A 3 18.11 -0.54 8.21
CA SER A 3 16.66 -0.52 8.39
C SER A 3 15.98 -1.54 7.49
N THR A 4 14.91 -2.16 8.00
CA THR A 4 14.05 -3.00 7.18
C THR A 4 12.87 -2.18 6.68
N PHE A 5 12.46 -2.43 5.44
CA PHE A 5 11.35 -1.72 4.82
C PHE A 5 10.42 -2.71 4.16
N LYS A 6 9.15 -2.66 4.52
CA LYS A 6 8.11 -3.48 3.89
C LYS A 6 6.89 -2.61 3.59
N LEU A 7 6.34 -2.78 2.41
CA LEU A 7 5.11 -2.11 2.01
C LEU A 7 4.11 -3.17 1.57
N LEU A 8 2.97 -3.22 2.24
CA LEU A 8 1.90 -4.15 1.94
C LEU A 8 0.60 -3.39 1.73
N TYR A 9 -0.27 -3.96 0.93
CA TYR A 9 -1.62 -3.43 0.73
C TYR A 9 -2.64 -4.44 1.23
N PHE A 10 -3.72 -3.94 1.80
CA PHE A 10 -4.85 -4.77 2.20
C PHE A 10 -6.14 -3.97 2.08
N VAL A 11 -7.27 -4.66 2.10
CA VAL A 11 -8.57 -4.00 2.05
C VAL A 11 -9.22 -4.07 3.42
N LYS A 12 -9.91 -3.00 3.78
CA LYS A 12 -10.59 -2.89 5.07
C LYS A 12 -12.04 -3.35 4.91
N ARG A 13 -12.27 -4.64 5.04
CA ARG A 13 -13.57 -5.26 4.72
C ARG A 13 -14.72 -4.81 5.61
N ASN A 14 -14.43 -4.26 6.79
CA ASN A 14 -15.48 -3.75 7.67
C ASN A 14 -15.88 -2.30 7.36
N ALA A 15 -15.28 -1.70 6.35
CA ALA A 15 -15.58 -0.32 5.95
C ALA A 15 -16.20 -0.29 4.55
N VAL A 16 -17.18 -1.15 4.31
CA VAL A 16 -17.85 -1.25 3.01
C VAL A 16 -18.61 0.04 2.72
N LYS A 17 -18.39 0.58 1.52
CA LYS A 17 -19.07 1.79 1.06
C LYS A 17 -20.44 1.44 0.45
N LYS A 18 -21.24 2.47 0.15
CA LYS A 18 -22.57 2.26 -0.39
C LYS A 18 -22.57 1.48 -1.71
N ASN A 19 -21.51 1.61 -2.50
CA ASN A 19 -21.39 0.90 -3.77
C ASN A 19 -20.85 -0.52 -3.61
N GLY A 20 -20.64 -0.98 -2.38
CA GLY A 20 -20.13 -2.33 -2.11
C GLY A 20 -18.63 -2.43 -2.13
N ASN A 21 -17.90 -1.37 -2.43
CA ASN A 21 -16.44 -1.38 -2.44
C ASN A 21 -15.86 -1.16 -1.04
N VAL A 22 -14.61 -1.57 -0.88
CA VAL A 22 -13.87 -1.38 0.37
C VAL A 22 -12.60 -0.59 0.07
N PRO A 23 -12.11 0.21 1.03
CA PRO A 23 -10.90 1.00 0.80
C PRO A 23 -9.66 0.12 0.82
N ILE A 24 -8.67 0.50 0.02
CA ILE A 24 -7.36 -0.14 -0.01
C ILE A 24 -6.44 0.65 0.91
N ILE A 25 -5.84 -0.03 1.87
CA ILE A 25 -4.97 0.58 2.86
C ILE A 25 -3.53 0.14 2.59
N ALA A 26 -2.60 1.08 2.64
CA ALA A 26 -1.18 0.79 2.56
C ALA A 26 -0.61 0.67 3.97
N ARG A 27 0.17 -0.37 4.19
CA ARG A 27 0.81 -0.62 5.49
C ARG A 27 2.31 -0.66 5.28
N ILE A 28 3.02 0.25 5.94
CA ILE A 28 4.47 0.37 5.87
C ILE A 28 5.04 -0.10 7.20
N THR A 29 6.04 -0.98 7.13
CA THR A 29 6.77 -1.43 8.33
C THR A 29 8.24 -1.08 8.14
N ILE A 30 8.79 -0.32 9.06
CA ILE A 30 10.21 0.04 9.09
C ILE A 30 10.73 -0.25 10.48
N ASP A 31 11.68 -1.20 10.57
CA ASP A 31 12.30 -1.59 11.84
C ASP A 31 11.26 -1.89 12.92
N GLN A 32 10.23 -2.66 12.55
CA GLN A 32 9.14 -3.10 13.43
C GLN A 32 8.16 -2.01 13.82
N VAL A 33 8.36 -0.79 13.34
CA VAL A 33 7.38 0.30 13.52
C VAL A 33 6.42 0.27 12.32
N VAL A 34 5.13 0.24 12.61
CA VAL A 34 4.09 0.11 11.59
C VAL A 34 3.31 1.40 11.47
N ALA A 35 3.12 1.86 10.24
CA ALA A 35 2.25 2.98 9.91
C ALA A 35 1.30 2.56 8.79
N GLN A 36 0.11 3.12 8.78
CA GLN A 36 -0.90 2.82 7.76
C GLN A 36 -1.47 4.12 7.21
N PHE A 37 -1.82 4.10 5.94
CA PHE A 37 -2.53 5.23 5.35
C PHE A 37 -3.51 4.73 4.30
N ASN A 38 -4.56 5.51 4.07
CA ASN A 38 -5.57 5.20 3.07
C ASN A 38 -5.06 5.66 1.71
N THR A 39 -4.99 4.75 0.74
CA THR A 39 -4.53 5.08 -0.61
C THR A 39 -5.56 5.92 -1.36
N LYS A 40 -6.78 6.06 -0.83
CA LYS A 40 -7.93 6.69 -1.48
C LYS A 40 -8.42 5.92 -2.70
N LEU A 41 -7.96 4.69 -2.85
CA LEU A 41 -8.46 3.76 -3.84
C LEU A 41 -9.43 2.79 -3.18
N GLU A 42 -10.35 2.26 -3.97
CA GLU A 42 -11.32 1.29 -3.47
C GLU A 42 -11.54 0.22 -4.51
N ILE A 43 -12.00 -0.95 -4.06
CA ILE A 43 -12.22 -2.10 -4.94
C ILE A 43 -13.30 -2.99 -4.34
N ASN A 44 -14.02 -3.72 -5.19
CA ASN A 44 -14.90 -4.77 -4.73
C ASN A 44 -14.07 -5.85 -4.04
N PRO A 45 -14.38 -6.21 -2.79
CA PRO A 45 -13.56 -7.16 -2.04
C PRO A 45 -13.43 -8.52 -2.71
N ALA A 46 -14.40 -8.90 -3.57
CA ALA A 46 -14.32 -10.15 -4.32
C ALA A 46 -13.20 -10.14 -5.36
N HIS A 47 -12.72 -8.96 -5.76
CA HIS A 47 -11.67 -8.84 -6.76
C HIS A 47 -10.28 -8.64 -6.14
N TRP A 48 -10.20 -8.59 -4.82
CA TRP A 48 -8.92 -8.40 -4.14
C TRP A 48 -8.27 -9.74 -3.84
N SER A 49 -7.01 -9.89 -4.21
CA SER A 49 -6.22 -11.08 -3.89
C SER A 49 -5.44 -10.84 -2.61
N VAL A 50 -5.84 -11.49 -1.53
CA VAL A 50 -5.12 -11.41 -0.24
C VAL A 50 -3.72 -11.99 -0.40
N LYS A 51 -3.61 -13.07 -1.15
CA LYS A 51 -2.34 -13.75 -1.37
C LYS A 51 -1.33 -12.87 -2.11
N LEU A 52 -1.80 -12.16 -3.15
CA LEU A 52 -0.93 -11.33 -3.98
C LEU A 52 -0.84 -9.88 -3.47
N GLY A 53 -1.77 -9.46 -2.63
CA GLY A 53 -1.81 -8.08 -2.13
C GLY A 53 -2.15 -7.08 -3.21
N LYS A 54 -2.95 -7.46 -4.20
CA LYS A 54 -3.35 -6.59 -5.30
C LYS A 54 -4.68 -7.06 -5.88
N VAL A 55 -5.21 -6.31 -6.85
CA VAL A 55 -6.45 -6.66 -7.53
C VAL A 55 -6.19 -7.83 -8.48
N SER A 56 -7.03 -8.86 -8.38
CA SER A 56 -6.95 -10.01 -9.27
C SER A 56 -7.66 -9.71 -10.59
N GLY A 57 -7.30 -10.49 -11.63
CA GLY A 57 -7.94 -10.38 -12.94
C GLY A 57 -7.21 -9.43 -13.88
N ARG A 58 -7.80 -9.25 -15.06
CA ARG A 58 -7.20 -8.46 -16.13
C ARG A 58 -8.15 -7.40 -16.68
N THR A 59 -9.15 -7.00 -15.90
CA THR A 59 -10.07 -5.95 -16.32
C THR A 59 -9.35 -4.61 -16.35
N ALA A 60 -9.93 -3.63 -17.07
CA ALA A 60 -9.37 -2.29 -17.12
C ALA A 60 -9.26 -1.70 -15.71
N GLU A 61 -10.24 -1.97 -14.84
CA GLU A 61 -10.22 -1.51 -13.47
C GLU A 61 -9.04 -2.14 -12.71
N ALA A 62 -8.83 -3.45 -12.87
CA ALA A 62 -7.71 -4.14 -12.20
C ALA A 62 -6.37 -3.56 -12.63
N VAL A 63 -6.19 -3.36 -13.92
CA VAL A 63 -4.95 -2.79 -14.46
C VAL A 63 -4.74 -1.38 -13.92
N HIS A 64 -5.79 -0.56 -13.92
CA HIS A 64 -5.69 0.82 -13.44
C HIS A 64 -5.31 0.88 -11.96
N ILE A 65 -6.00 0.12 -11.12
CA ILE A 65 -5.74 0.14 -9.67
C ILE A 65 -4.36 -0.41 -9.37
N ASN A 66 -3.98 -1.52 -9.99
CA ASN A 66 -2.64 -2.08 -9.78
C ASN A 66 -1.55 -1.12 -10.22
N SER A 67 -1.77 -0.38 -11.30
CA SER A 67 -0.84 0.65 -11.76
C SER A 67 -0.70 1.77 -10.73
N MET A 68 -1.83 2.20 -10.13
CA MET A 68 -1.80 3.21 -9.07
C MET A 68 -1.06 2.71 -7.83
N LEU A 69 -1.25 1.44 -7.45
CA LEU A 69 -0.56 0.85 -6.31
C LEU A 69 0.95 0.81 -6.56
N GLU A 70 1.38 0.48 -7.78
CA GLU A 70 2.80 0.49 -8.13
C GLU A 70 3.37 1.90 -8.09
N SER A 71 2.61 2.90 -8.53
CA SER A 71 3.03 4.30 -8.46
C SER A 71 3.23 4.73 -7.01
N ILE A 72 2.32 4.36 -6.12
CA ILE A 72 2.43 4.65 -4.70
C ILE A 72 3.67 3.97 -4.11
N ARG A 73 3.90 2.72 -4.45
CA ARG A 73 5.07 1.97 -3.99
C ARG A 73 6.36 2.66 -4.42
N SER A 74 6.43 3.08 -5.67
CA SER A 74 7.60 3.76 -6.19
C SER A 74 7.87 5.07 -5.45
N THR A 75 6.82 5.87 -5.23
CA THR A 75 6.93 7.13 -4.51
C THR A 75 7.41 6.91 -3.07
N VAL A 76 6.85 5.92 -2.37
CA VAL A 76 7.25 5.61 -1.00
C VAL A 76 8.71 5.17 -0.95
N HIS A 77 9.13 4.32 -1.90
CA HIS A 77 10.53 3.88 -1.98
C HIS A 77 11.47 5.06 -2.20
N GLN A 78 11.12 5.99 -3.08
CA GLN A 78 11.94 7.17 -3.33
C GLN A 78 12.11 8.00 -2.06
N HIS A 79 11.03 8.22 -1.32
CA HIS A 79 11.09 8.95 -0.06
C HIS A 79 11.95 8.23 0.97
N TYR A 80 11.80 6.91 1.07
CA TYR A 80 12.58 6.12 1.99
C TYR A 80 14.08 6.23 1.70
N HIS A 81 14.46 6.07 0.43
CA HIS A 81 15.87 6.15 0.03
C HIS A 81 16.45 7.54 0.23
N ALA A 82 15.66 8.58 -0.05
CA ALA A 82 16.11 9.95 0.16
C ALA A 82 16.39 10.22 1.64
N LEU A 83 15.51 9.76 2.53
CA LEU A 83 15.68 9.94 3.97
C LEU A 83 16.84 9.10 4.49
N MET A 84 17.03 7.88 3.98
CA MET A 84 18.18 7.05 4.35
C MET A 84 19.49 7.70 3.97
N ALA A 85 19.55 8.31 2.79
CA ALA A 85 20.76 8.98 2.33
C ALA A 85 21.08 10.22 3.18
N GLN A 86 20.04 10.89 3.70
CA GLN A 86 20.20 12.09 4.48
C GLN A 86 20.50 11.80 5.95
N ASP A 87 19.73 10.90 6.56
CA ASP A 87 19.76 10.70 8.01
C ASP A 87 20.36 9.35 8.43
N GLY A 88 20.66 8.47 7.48
CA GLY A 88 21.20 7.16 7.76
C GLY A 88 20.15 6.12 8.15
N TYR A 89 18.97 6.55 8.55
CA TYR A 89 17.85 5.66 8.82
C TYR A 89 16.55 6.45 8.78
N VAL A 90 15.45 5.74 8.74
CA VAL A 90 14.12 6.34 8.69
C VAL A 90 13.13 5.45 9.46
N THR A 91 12.10 6.07 10.03
CA THR A 91 11.03 5.34 10.72
C THR A 91 9.73 5.49 9.95
N ALA A 92 8.74 4.65 10.28
CA ALA A 92 7.44 4.69 9.64
C ALA A 92 6.59 5.90 10.06
N GLU A 93 7.02 6.64 11.04
CA GLU A 93 6.29 7.79 11.58
C GLU A 93 6.73 9.13 10.97
N LEU A 94 7.10 9.15 9.76
CA LEU A 94 7.53 10.38 9.10
C LEU A 94 6.38 11.36 8.88
#